data_1a473b48fd9293ce8e538145552e5a17
#
_entry.id   1a473b48fd9293ce8e538145552e5a17
#
_cell.length_a   1.000
_cell.length_b   1.000
_cell.length_c   1.000
_cell.angle_alpha   90.00
_cell.angle_beta   90.00
_cell.angle_gamma   90.00
#
_symmetry.space_group_name_H-M   'P 1'
#
loop_
_entity.id
_entity.type
_entity.pdbx_description
1 polymer ?
#
loop_
_entity_poly.entity_id
_entity_poly.type
_entity_poly.pdbx_seq_one_letter_code
_entity_poly.pdbx_strand_id
1 'polypeptide(L)'
;MKILVVEDENSLREVIVRSLEKERYVVESASSFREASLKINDYDYDCIVLDIMLPGGSGLTLLKELRALRKKDSIIIISAKDSIEDKVTGLDLGADDYLTKPF
;
A
#
# COMPACT_ATOMS: atom_id res chain seq x y z
N MET A 1 -8.68 9.73 10.10
CA MET A 1 -8.23 8.44 9.53
C MET A 1 -6.75 8.53 9.24
N LYS A 2 -5.99 7.52 9.65
CA LYS A 2 -4.53 7.48 9.42
C LYS A 2 -4.22 6.53 8.26
N ILE A 3 -3.49 7.03 7.26
CA ILE A 3 -3.21 6.30 6.02
C ILE A 3 -1.70 6.21 5.82
N LEU A 4 -1.23 5.02 5.44
CA LEU A 4 0.14 4.81 4.98
C LEU A 4 0.13 4.66 3.45
N VAL A 5 0.97 5.43 2.77
CA VAL A 5 1.17 5.34 1.32
C VAL A 5 2.53 4.74 1.04
N VAL A 6 2.55 3.57 0.43
CA VAL A 6 3.78 2.83 0.10
C VAL A 6 3.97 2.87 -1.42
N GLU A 7 4.86 3.73 -1.87
CA GLU A 7 5.13 3.98 -3.29
C GLU A 7 6.56 4.50 -3.46
N ASP A 8 7.34 3.90 -4.35
CA ASP A 8 8.73 4.28 -4.56
C ASP A 8 8.91 5.45 -5.53
N GLU A 9 7.98 5.69 -6.45
CA GLU A 9 8.04 6.83 -7.36
C GLU A 9 7.69 8.12 -6.61
N ASN A 10 8.67 9.02 -6.49
CA ASN A 10 8.51 10.24 -5.69
C ASN A 10 7.34 11.11 -6.14
N SER A 11 7.21 11.35 -7.44
CA SER A 11 6.15 12.21 -7.99
C SER A 11 4.77 11.66 -7.68
N LEU A 12 4.56 10.38 -7.92
CA LEU A 12 3.27 9.74 -7.67
C LEU A 12 2.96 9.69 -6.18
N ARG A 13 3.95 9.35 -5.35
CA ARG A 13 3.78 9.33 -3.89
C ARG A 13 3.34 10.70 -3.37
N GLU A 14 3.99 11.76 -3.82
CA GLU A 14 3.63 13.13 -3.41
C GLU A 14 2.21 13.51 -3.82
N VAL A 15 1.79 13.16 -5.03
CA VAL A 15 0.43 13.44 -5.50
C VAL A 15 -0.59 12.73 -4.63
N ILE A 16 -0.37 11.46 -4.33
CA ILE A 16 -1.28 10.68 -3.50
C ILE A 16 -1.35 11.27 -2.09
N VAL A 17 -0.19 11.53 -1.48
CA VAL A 17 -0.13 12.09 -0.12
C VAL A 17 -0.85 13.43 -0.04
N ARG A 18 -0.57 14.34 -0.97
CA ARG A 18 -1.23 15.66 -0.99
C ARG A 18 -2.74 15.56 -1.16
N SER A 19 -3.18 14.67 -2.04
CA SER A 19 -4.60 14.48 -2.30
C SER A 19 -5.34 14.00 -1.05
N LEU A 20 -4.73 13.09 -0.30
CA LEU A 20 -5.30 12.57 0.93
C LEU A 20 -5.24 13.59 2.06
N GLU A 21 -4.17 14.36 2.16
CA GLU A 21 -4.05 15.44 3.16
C GLU A 21 -5.10 16.53 2.96
N LYS A 22 -5.46 16.83 1.71
CA LYS A 22 -6.55 17.77 1.42
C LYS A 22 -7.89 17.32 1.99
N GLU A 23 -8.09 16.02 2.11
CA GLU A 23 -9.29 15.44 2.72
C GLU A 23 -9.15 15.32 4.25
N ARG A 24 -8.12 15.95 4.82
CA ARG A 24 -7.85 16.00 6.26
C ARG A 24 -7.49 14.66 6.89
N TYR A 25 -6.98 13.72 6.11
CA TYR A 25 -6.43 12.49 6.66
C TYR A 25 -5.01 12.73 7.16
N VAL A 26 -4.61 11.99 8.18
CA VAL A 26 -3.22 11.94 8.63
C VAL A 26 -2.49 10.94 7.76
N VAL A 27 -1.48 11.38 7.01
CA VAL A 27 -0.82 10.55 6.00
C VAL A 27 0.66 10.39 6.33
N GLU A 28 1.12 9.15 6.36
CA GLU A 28 2.52 8.80 6.39
C GLU A 28 2.88 8.11 5.07
N SER A 29 4.15 8.07 4.73
CA SER A 29 4.60 7.46 3.49
C SER A 29 5.85 6.62 3.68
N ALA A 30 6.04 5.65 2.80
CA ALA A 30 7.22 4.82 2.71
C ALA A 30 7.59 4.63 1.25
N SER A 31 8.90 4.61 0.94
CA SER A 31 9.40 4.53 -0.42
C SER A 31 10.07 3.20 -0.74
N SER A 32 10.15 2.29 0.22
CA SER A 32 10.79 1.00 0.05
C SER A 32 10.10 -0.08 0.88
N PHE A 33 10.40 -1.33 0.55
CA PHE A 33 9.92 -2.49 1.31
C PHE A 33 10.31 -2.38 2.79
N ARG A 34 11.59 -2.10 3.07
CA ARG A 34 12.10 -2.03 4.45
C ARG A 34 11.41 -0.96 5.27
N GLU A 35 11.30 0.25 4.71
CA GLU A 35 10.65 1.37 5.40
C GLU A 35 9.19 1.06 5.69
N ALA A 36 8.47 0.48 4.71
CA ALA A 36 7.09 0.09 4.87
C ALA A 36 6.93 -1.00 5.92
N SER A 37 7.79 -2.02 5.89
CA SER A 37 7.75 -3.12 6.85
C SER A 37 7.94 -2.62 8.29
N LEU A 38 8.90 -1.72 8.51
CA LEU A 38 9.11 -1.12 9.83
C LEU A 38 7.88 -0.37 10.32
N LYS A 39 7.28 0.45 9.47
CA LYS A 39 6.10 1.23 9.83
C LYS A 39 4.89 0.34 10.11
N ILE A 40 4.67 -0.68 9.29
CA ILE A 40 3.58 -1.63 9.48
C ILE A 40 3.70 -2.38 10.80
N ASN A 41 4.92 -2.74 11.21
CA ASN A 41 5.15 -3.46 12.47
C ASN A 41 5.00 -2.56 13.69
N ASP A 42 5.36 -1.28 13.57
CA ASP A 42 5.40 -0.35 14.70
C ASP A 42 4.08 0.40 14.92
N TYR A 43 3.26 0.57 13.90
CA TYR A 43 2.06 1.41 13.95
C TYR A 43 0.86 0.72 13.31
N ASP A 44 -0.33 1.15 13.72
CA ASP A 44 -1.59 0.75 13.10
C ASP A 44 -2.09 1.87 12.17
N TYR A 45 -2.66 1.48 11.05
CA TYR A 45 -3.24 2.40 10.07
C TYR A 45 -4.69 1.98 9.78
N ASP A 46 -5.52 2.96 9.42
CA ASP A 46 -6.89 2.67 8.98
C ASP A 46 -6.89 2.15 7.56
N CYS A 47 -5.97 2.64 6.75
CA CYS A 47 -5.84 2.22 5.36
C CYS A 47 -4.38 2.24 4.93
N ILE A 48 -3.99 1.31 4.08
CA ILE A 48 -2.66 1.25 3.47
C ILE A 48 -2.84 1.21 1.96
N VAL A 49 -2.25 2.20 1.28
CA VAL A 49 -2.15 2.22 -0.19
C VAL A 49 -0.79 1.64 -0.54
N LEU A 50 -0.77 0.54 -1.27
CA LEU A 50 0.41 -0.31 -1.38
C LEU A 50 0.73 -0.64 -2.84
N ASP A 51 1.91 -0.22 -3.30
CA ASP A 51 2.44 -0.67 -4.59
C ASP A 51 3.03 -2.08 -4.45
N ILE A 52 2.87 -2.89 -5.47
CA ILE A 52 3.45 -4.25 -5.52
C ILE A 52 4.94 -4.20 -5.76
N MET A 53 5.39 -3.36 -6.69
CA MET A 53 6.80 -3.31 -7.09
C MET A 53 7.56 -2.25 -6.28
N LEU A 54 8.32 -2.72 -5.29
CA LEU A 54 9.08 -1.85 -4.39
C LEU A 54 10.57 -2.22 -4.41
N PRO A 55 11.46 -1.23 -4.19
CA PRO A 55 12.86 -1.54 -3.92
C PRO A 55 12.97 -2.43 -2.68
N GLY A 56 13.69 -3.52 -2.81
CA GLY A 56 13.96 -4.43 -1.71
C GLY A 56 12.95 -5.53 -1.47
N GLY A 57 11.81 -5.53 -2.19
CA GLY A 57 10.83 -6.59 -2.03
C GLY A 57 9.49 -6.31 -2.72
N SER A 58 8.55 -7.22 -2.53
CA SER A 58 7.21 -7.10 -3.13
C SER A 58 6.18 -6.61 -2.12
N GLY A 59 5.30 -5.72 -2.57
CA GLY A 59 4.14 -5.31 -1.77
C GLY A 59 3.23 -6.48 -1.40
N LEU A 60 3.19 -7.54 -2.20
CA LEU A 60 2.42 -8.74 -1.85
C LEU A 60 2.98 -9.43 -0.60
N THR A 61 4.29 -9.39 -0.40
CA THR A 61 4.92 -9.90 0.83
C THR A 61 4.51 -9.07 2.04
N LEU A 62 4.45 -7.74 1.89
CA LEU A 62 3.95 -6.86 2.96
C LEU A 62 2.49 -7.18 3.32
N LEU A 63 1.67 -7.45 2.31
CA LEU A 63 0.29 -7.84 2.53
C LEU A 63 0.19 -9.14 3.34
N LYS A 64 1.03 -10.12 3.01
CA LYS A 64 1.11 -11.37 3.78
C LYS A 64 1.54 -11.11 5.22
N GLU A 65 2.52 -10.24 5.45
CA GLU A 65 2.95 -9.85 6.80
C GLU A 65 1.80 -9.24 7.60
N LEU A 66 1.06 -8.33 7.00
CA LEU A 66 -0.10 -7.69 7.64
C LEU A 66 -1.14 -8.71 8.07
N ARG A 67 -1.46 -9.66 7.21
CA ARG A 67 -2.44 -10.68 7.51
C ARG A 67 -1.93 -11.68 8.56
N ALA A 68 -0.63 -12.01 8.54
CA ALA A 68 0.00 -12.84 9.57
C ALA A 68 -0.03 -12.17 10.96
N LEU A 69 0.09 -10.85 11.01
CA LEU A 69 -0.02 -10.07 12.23
C LEU A 69 -1.47 -9.88 12.69
N ARG A 70 -2.44 -10.40 11.93
CA ARG A 70 -3.88 -10.25 12.17
C ARG A 70 -4.34 -8.80 12.22
N LYS A 71 -3.65 -7.92 11.51
CA LYS A 71 -4.05 -6.52 11.38
C LYS A 71 -5.25 -6.40 10.46
N LYS A 72 -6.16 -5.51 10.81
CA LYS A 72 -7.42 -5.31 10.09
C LYS A 72 -7.42 -4.05 9.22
N ASP A 73 -6.25 -3.52 8.94
CA ASP A 73 -6.10 -2.35 8.08
C ASP A 73 -6.71 -2.63 6.71
N SER A 74 -7.46 -1.68 6.19
CA SER A 74 -7.93 -1.76 4.81
C SER A 74 -6.76 -1.58 3.86
N ILE A 75 -6.67 -2.40 2.83
CA ILE A 75 -5.54 -2.39 1.90
C ILE A 75 -6.03 -2.18 0.48
N ILE A 76 -5.48 -1.15 -0.16
CA ILE A 76 -5.69 -0.88 -1.58
C ILE A 76 -4.35 -1.06 -2.28
N ILE A 77 -4.28 -2.02 -3.19
CA ILE A 77 -3.11 -2.20 -4.03
C ILE A 77 -3.18 -1.24 -5.21
N ILE A 78 -2.07 -0.59 -5.51
CA ILE A 78 -1.88 0.18 -6.74
C ILE A 78 -0.72 -0.45 -7.51
N SER A 79 -0.87 -0.65 -8.82
CA SER A 79 0.19 -1.30 -9.59
C SER A 79 0.05 -1.06 -11.09
N ALA A 80 1.18 -1.08 -11.80
CA ALA A 80 1.19 -1.14 -13.26
C ALA A 80 0.83 -2.54 -13.80
N LYS A 81 0.83 -3.55 -12.95
CA LYS A 81 0.41 -4.91 -13.30
C LYS A 81 -1.11 -4.98 -13.40
N ASP A 82 -1.62 -5.21 -14.59
CA ASP A 82 -3.05 -5.11 -14.89
C ASP A 82 -3.71 -6.42 -15.29
N SER A 83 -2.99 -7.54 -15.26
CA SER A 83 -3.60 -8.83 -15.61
C SER A 83 -4.66 -9.27 -14.59
N ILE A 84 -5.60 -10.05 -15.05
CA ILE A 84 -6.64 -10.62 -14.17
C ILE A 84 -5.98 -11.47 -13.08
N GLU A 85 -4.94 -12.23 -13.42
CA GLU A 85 -4.21 -13.06 -12.46
C GLU A 85 -3.59 -12.24 -11.35
N ASP A 86 -2.96 -11.09 -11.68
CA ASP A 86 -2.36 -10.20 -10.68
C ASP A 86 -3.42 -9.66 -9.73
N LYS A 87 -4.56 -9.23 -10.27
CA LYS A 87 -5.66 -8.71 -9.47
C LYS A 87 -6.26 -9.77 -8.54
N VAL A 88 -6.49 -10.97 -9.07
CA VAL A 88 -7.00 -12.08 -8.27
C VAL A 88 -6.02 -12.45 -7.15
N THR A 89 -4.72 -12.52 -7.46
CA THR A 89 -3.70 -12.82 -6.46
C THR A 89 -3.71 -11.79 -5.33
N GLY A 90 -3.75 -10.50 -5.65
CA GLY A 90 -3.79 -9.43 -4.65
C GLY A 90 -5.03 -9.52 -3.76
N LEU A 91 -6.20 -9.70 -4.35
CA LEU A 91 -7.46 -9.80 -3.61
C LEU A 91 -7.51 -11.06 -2.76
N ASP A 92 -7.03 -12.19 -3.29
CA ASP A 92 -6.98 -13.45 -2.54
C ASP A 92 -6.05 -13.39 -1.32
N LEU A 93 -4.97 -12.61 -1.40
CA LEU A 93 -4.07 -12.39 -0.28
C LEU A 93 -4.65 -11.46 0.78
N GLY A 94 -5.79 -10.86 0.52
CA GLY A 94 -6.53 -10.07 1.49
C GLY A 94 -6.59 -8.57 1.23
N ALA A 95 -6.22 -8.10 0.03
CA ALA A 95 -6.44 -6.70 -0.35
C ALA A 95 -7.95 -6.45 -0.52
N ASP A 96 -8.38 -5.25 -0.14
CA ASP A 96 -9.78 -4.85 -0.28
C ASP A 96 -10.08 -4.33 -1.68
N ASP A 97 -9.08 -3.80 -2.37
CA ASP A 97 -9.23 -3.32 -3.75
C ASP A 97 -7.88 -3.33 -4.47
N TYR A 98 -7.94 -3.22 -5.78
CA TYR A 98 -6.76 -3.23 -6.65
C TYR A 98 -6.96 -2.22 -7.78
N LEU A 99 -6.14 -1.18 -7.81
CA LEU A 99 -6.20 -0.13 -8.82
C LEU A 99 -4.99 -0.23 -9.75
N THR A 100 -5.24 -0.26 -11.06
CA THR A 100 -4.20 -0.31 -12.07
C THR A 100 -3.71 1.10 -12.41
N LYS A 101 -2.39 1.29 -12.49
CA LYS A 101 -1.81 2.55 -12.97
C LYS A 101 -1.92 2.63 -14.49
N PRO A 102 -2.11 3.84 -15.07
CA PRO A 102 -2.47 5.09 -14.43
C PRO A 102 -3.95 5.12 -14.02
N PHE A 103 -4.22 5.90 -13.01
CA PHE A 103 -5.60 6.04 -12.51
C PHE A 103 -5.98 7.48 -12.29
#